data_a23963a74794a1903c88d134fdb1c43e
#
_entry.id   a23963a74794a1903c88d134fdb1c43e
#
_cell.length_a   1.000
_cell.length_b   1.000
_cell.length_c   1.000
_cell.angle_alpha   90.00
_cell.angle_beta   90.00
_cell.angle_gamma   90.00
#
_symmetry.space_group_name_H-M   'P 1'
#
loop_
_entity.id
_entity.type
_entity.pdbx_description
1 polymer ?
#
loop_
_entity_poly.entity_id
_entity_poly.type
_entity_poly.pdbx_seq_one_letter_code
_entity_poly.pdbx_strand_id
1 'polypeptide(L)'
;QAIGGLEKNKYAKGFGDFNISLQRGKFGLDAQYKYVDGYSYGENTHIVNHPLGDKRIKYDDETGQKAFGITHSYRLGMNYAFSKNHRLDIAYTGKWDKTCSNSHTTGSSISGMHHDSHEYLHNVDVNYSLPFGLTLNGSYTHYRTPQQQILDGTMIVDENTTATERNMTSCSKQTINKWMFTADQTHSLAH
;
A
#
# COMPACT_ATOMS: atom_id res chain seq x y z
N GLN A 1 -6.14 -23.47 6.70
CA GLN A 1 -7.35 -23.01 5.98
C GLN A 1 -6.92 -22.29 4.71
N ALA A 2 -7.62 -22.54 3.62
CA ALA A 2 -7.45 -21.81 2.37
C ALA A 2 -8.82 -21.29 1.93
N ILE A 3 -8.86 -20.05 1.51
CA ILE A 3 -10.05 -19.38 1.00
C ILE A 3 -9.66 -18.67 -0.28
N GLY A 4 -10.45 -18.82 -1.32
CA GLY A 4 -10.27 -18.10 -2.56
C GLY A 4 -11.61 -17.73 -3.17
N GLY A 5 -11.67 -16.70 -3.96
CA GLY A 5 -12.88 -16.24 -4.58
C GLY A 5 -12.65 -15.29 -5.74
N LEU A 6 -13.70 -15.10 -6.51
CA LEU A 6 -13.81 -14.13 -7.57
C LEU A 6 -14.99 -13.22 -7.24
N GLU A 7 -14.71 -11.93 -7.15
CA GLU A 7 -15.73 -10.90 -7.07
C GLU A 7 -15.89 -10.28 -8.45
N LYS A 8 -17.10 -10.34 -9.00
CA LYS A 8 -17.41 -9.73 -10.30
C LYS A 8 -18.35 -8.57 -10.10
N ASN A 9 -17.80 -7.39 -10.22
CA ASN A 9 -18.55 -6.15 -10.37
C ASN A 9 -18.44 -5.68 -11.84
N LYS A 10 -18.34 -4.39 -12.12
CA LYS A 10 -17.98 -3.89 -13.46
C LYS A 10 -16.66 -4.49 -13.96
N TYR A 11 -15.78 -4.89 -13.03
CA TYR A 11 -14.47 -5.54 -13.26
C TYR A 11 -14.28 -6.70 -12.29
N ALA A 12 -13.60 -7.75 -12.77
CA ALA A 12 -13.28 -8.91 -11.96
C ALA A 12 -12.17 -8.60 -10.95
N LYS A 13 -12.34 -9.09 -9.71
CA LYS A 13 -11.31 -9.14 -8.69
C LYS A 13 -11.10 -10.59 -8.28
N GLY A 14 -9.84 -11.00 -8.21
CA GLY A 14 -9.44 -12.30 -7.69
C GLY A 14 -8.85 -12.15 -6.29
N PHE A 15 -9.08 -13.12 -5.42
CA PHE A 15 -8.40 -13.20 -4.14
C PHE A 15 -8.14 -14.64 -3.72
N GLY A 16 -7.10 -14.82 -2.97
CA GLY A 16 -6.76 -16.08 -2.31
C GLY A 16 -6.14 -15.80 -0.95
N ASP A 17 -6.55 -16.56 0.05
CA ASP A 17 -6.00 -16.53 1.40
C ASP A 17 -5.65 -17.95 1.83
N PHE A 18 -4.44 -18.15 2.28
CA PHE A 18 -3.93 -19.39 2.81
C PHE A 18 -3.35 -19.17 4.20
N ASN A 19 -3.78 -19.97 5.15
CA ASN A 19 -3.31 -19.89 6.53
C ASN A 19 -3.04 -21.30 7.08
N ILE A 20 -1.88 -21.47 7.69
CA ILE A 20 -1.49 -22.68 8.39
C ILE A 20 -0.96 -22.31 9.77
N SER A 21 -1.36 -23.05 10.80
CA SER A 21 -0.85 -22.92 12.15
C SER A 21 -0.54 -24.30 12.72
N LEU A 22 0.63 -24.42 13.32
CA LEU A 22 1.10 -25.64 13.95
C LEU A 22 1.54 -25.31 15.38
N GLN A 23 1.02 -26.04 16.34
CA GLN A 23 1.46 -25.98 17.73
C GLN A 23 1.89 -27.38 18.18
N ARG A 24 3.14 -27.52 18.61
CA ARG A 24 3.65 -28.78 19.14
C ARG A 24 4.48 -28.53 20.42
N GLY A 25 3.88 -28.87 21.56
CA GLY A 25 4.49 -28.64 22.84
C GLY A 25 4.80 -27.16 23.08
N LYS A 26 6.06 -26.84 23.23
CA LYS A 26 6.57 -25.47 23.49
C LYS A 26 6.79 -24.65 22.22
N PHE A 27 6.67 -25.26 21.05
CA PHE A 27 6.95 -24.63 19.77
C PHE A 27 5.64 -24.39 18.99
N GLY A 28 5.49 -23.20 18.45
CA GLY A 28 4.43 -22.82 17.53
C GLY A 28 4.99 -22.17 16.27
N LEU A 29 4.33 -22.44 15.17
CA LEU A 29 4.61 -21.87 13.85
C LEU A 29 3.29 -21.43 13.24
N ASP A 30 3.24 -20.24 12.66
CA ASP A 30 2.14 -19.78 11.81
C ASP A 30 2.67 -19.22 10.49
N ALA A 31 1.93 -19.48 9.43
CA ALA A 31 2.22 -18.93 8.11
C ALA A 31 0.91 -18.49 7.46
N GLN A 32 0.91 -17.31 6.89
CA GLN A 32 -0.21 -16.74 6.14
C GLN A 32 0.30 -16.19 4.81
N TYR A 33 -0.47 -16.42 3.77
CA TYR A 33 -0.28 -15.80 2.47
C TYR A 33 -1.62 -15.31 1.95
N LYS A 34 -1.66 -14.07 1.48
CA LYS A 34 -2.83 -13.46 0.86
C LYS A 34 -2.46 -12.88 -0.49
N TYR A 35 -3.27 -13.18 -1.47
CA TYR A 35 -3.20 -12.64 -2.82
C TYR A 35 -4.49 -11.88 -3.12
N VAL A 36 -4.36 -10.72 -3.74
CA VAL A 36 -5.49 -9.94 -4.27
C VAL A 36 -5.06 -9.32 -5.59
N ASP A 37 -5.88 -9.45 -6.61
CA ASP A 37 -5.71 -8.72 -7.87
C ASP A 37 -7.04 -8.16 -8.34
N GLY A 38 -7.00 -7.15 -9.19
CA GLY A 38 -8.21 -6.64 -9.79
C GLY A 38 -8.10 -5.25 -10.38
N TYR A 39 -9.15 -4.90 -11.11
CA TYR A 39 -9.33 -3.60 -11.69
C TYR A 39 -10.21 -2.72 -10.82
N SER A 40 -9.90 -1.44 -10.78
CA SER A 40 -10.77 -0.39 -10.27
C SER A 40 -10.99 0.66 -11.35
N TYR A 41 -12.15 1.30 -11.29
CA TYR A 41 -12.51 2.37 -12.20
C TYR A 41 -13.10 3.53 -11.40
N GLY A 42 -12.75 4.74 -11.75
CA GLY A 42 -13.26 5.97 -11.17
C GLY A 42 -13.52 7.00 -12.27
N GLU A 43 -14.55 7.78 -12.09
CA GLU A 43 -14.85 8.97 -12.88
C GLU A 43 -14.91 10.17 -11.94
N ASN A 44 -14.35 11.29 -12.38
CA ASN A 44 -14.37 12.54 -11.62
C ASN A 44 -14.62 13.71 -12.57
N THR A 45 -15.54 14.57 -12.21
CA THR A 45 -15.83 15.80 -12.94
C THR A 45 -15.29 16.96 -12.14
N HIS A 46 -14.51 17.81 -12.77
CA HIS A 46 -13.88 18.95 -12.16
C HIS A 46 -14.28 20.23 -12.86
N ILE A 47 -15.05 21.07 -12.18
CA ILE A 47 -15.51 22.35 -12.69
C ILE A 47 -14.86 23.47 -11.88
N VAL A 48 -14.07 24.29 -12.55
CA VAL A 48 -13.40 25.43 -11.92
C VAL A 48 -13.74 26.71 -12.67
N ASN A 49 -14.09 27.75 -11.91
CA ASN A 49 -14.32 29.09 -12.44
C ASN A 49 -13.18 30.00 -11.96
N HIS A 50 -12.31 30.41 -12.86
CA HIS A 50 -11.25 31.35 -12.58
C HIS A 50 -11.66 32.78 -12.91
N PRO A 51 -11.64 33.71 -11.97
CA PRO A 51 -11.78 35.14 -12.29
C PRO A 51 -10.49 35.63 -12.96
N LEU A 52 -10.63 36.22 -14.14
CA LEU A 52 -9.55 36.87 -14.89
C LEU A 52 -9.95 38.29 -15.20
N GLY A 53 -9.71 39.25 -14.30
CA GLY A 53 -10.23 40.63 -14.40
C GLY A 53 -11.76 40.63 -14.39
N ASP A 54 -12.38 41.25 -15.39
CA ASP A 54 -13.84 41.29 -15.55
C ASP A 54 -14.43 40.04 -16.22
N LYS A 55 -13.58 39.09 -16.65
CA LYS A 55 -14.00 37.84 -17.28
C LYS A 55 -13.91 36.69 -16.30
N ARG A 56 -14.75 35.68 -16.53
CA ARG A 56 -14.69 34.38 -15.83
C ARG A 56 -14.38 33.30 -16.86
N ILE A 57 -13.30 32.55 -16.64
CA ILE A 57 -12.97 31.39 -17.46
C ILE A 57 -13.48 30.17 -16.71
N LYS A 58 -14.40 29.41 -17.34
CA LYS A 58 -14.88 28.14 -16.82
C LYS A 58 -14.04 27.03 -17.43
N TYR A 59 -13.43 26.22 -16.56
CA TYR A 59 -12.84 24.93 -16.90
C TYR A 59 -13.81 23.84 -16.49
N ASP A 60 -14.12 22.95 -17.41
CA ASP A 60 -15.05 21.84 -17.23
C ASP A 60 -14.36 20.60 -17.79
N ASP A 61 -13.81 19.79 -16.88
CA ASP A 61 -13.01 18.61 -17.23
C ASP A 61 -13.64 17.35 -16.63
N GLU A 62 -13.69 16.30 -17.42
CA GLU A 62 -14.09 14.97 -17.01
C GLU A 62 -12.90 14.03 -17.09
N THR A 63 -12.57 13.35 -15.98
CA THR A 63 -11.46 12.43 -15.90
C THR A 63 -11.97 11.02 -15.60
N GLY A 64 -11.72 10.11 -16.53
CA GLY A 64 -11.87 8.67 -16.32
C GLY A 64 -10.54 8.04 -15.91
N GLN A 65 -10.55 7.23 -14.88
CA GLN A 65 -9.37 6.50 -14.42
C GLN A 65 -9.65 4.99 -14.35
N LYS A 66 -8.74 4.21 -14.90
CA LYS A 66 -8.74 2.75 -14.77
C LYS A 66 -7.41 2.32 -14.13
N ALA A 67 -7.49 1.58 -13.05
CA ALA A 67 -6.31 1.04 -12.40
C ALA A 67 -6.41 -0.48 -12.27
N PHE A 68 -5.27 -1.15 -12.37
CA PHE A 68 -5.08 -2.56 -12.08
C PHE A 68 -4.06 -2.70 -10.95
N GLY A 69 -4.40 -3.48 -9.93
CA GLY A 69 -3.52 -3.74 -8.80
C GLY A 69 -3.34 -5.23 -8.55
N ILE A 70 -2.14 -5.60 -8.12
CA ILE A 70 -1.80 -6.93 -7.61
C ILE A 70 -1.14 -6.74 -6.25
N THR A 71 -1.64 -7.42 -5.23
CA THR A 71 -1.08 -7.40 -3.89
C THR A 71 -0.78 -8.81 -3.42
N HIS A 72 0.44 -9.04 -2.98
CA HIS A 72 0.87 -10.21 -2.24
C HIS A 72 1.21 -9.79 -0.82
N SER A 73 0.60 -10.44 0.16
CA SER A 73 0.93 -10.25 1.57
C SER A 73 1.27 -11.60 2.18
N TYR A 74 2.30 -11.64 3.00
CA TYR A 74 2.72 -12.87 3.66
C TYR A 74 3.20 -12.60 5.07
N ARG A 75 2.93 -13.54 5.96
CA ARG A 75 3.38 -13.53 7.34
C ARG A 75 3.91 -14.91 7.71
N LEU A 76 5.04 -14.93 8.39
CA LEU A 76 5.60 -16.10 9.04
C LEU A 76 5.82 -15.76 10.51
N GLY A 77 5.24 -16.55 11.41
CA GLY A 77 5.40 -16.40 12.84
C GLY A 77 5.98 -17.66 13.45
N MET A 78 6.84 -17.49 14.44
CA MET A 78 7.41 -18.56 15.24
C MET A 78 7.34 -18.15 16.69
N ASN A 79 6.94 -19.06 17.55
CA ASN A 79 7.00 -18.85 18.99
C ASN A 79 7.61 -20.05 19.70
N TYR A 80 8.33 -19.77 20.79
CA TYR A 80 8.89 -20.79 21.65
C TYR A 80 8.73 -20.43 23.12
N ALA A 81 8.03 -21.28 23.87
CA ALA A 81 7.82 -21.14 25.30
C ALA A 81 8.86 -21.95 26.09
N PHE A 82 9.89 -21.30 26.61
CA PHE A 82 10.89 -21.96 27.50
C PHE A 82 10.23 -22.41 28.80
N SER A 83 9.39 -21.51 29.38
CA SER A 83 8.58 -21.77 30.58
C SER A 83 7.31 -20.92 30.52
N LYS A 84 6.45 -20.96 31.56
CA LYS A 84 5.19 -20.21 31.64
C LYS A 84 5.38 -18.69 31.42
N ASN A 85 6.48 -18.12 31.93
CA ASN A 85 6.76 -16.68 31.88
C ASN A 85 8.04 -16.37 31.08
N HIS A 86 8.50 -17.30 30.24
CA HIS A 86 9.70 -17.14 29.43
C HIS A 86 9.40 -17.59 28.01
N ARG A 87 9.28 -16.62 27.09
CA ARG A 87 8.81 -16.86 25.73
C ARG A 87 9.55 -15.97 24.73
N LEU A 88 9.83 -16.53 23.58
CA LEU A 88 10.32 -15.82 22.40
C LEU A 88 9.29 -15.93 21.28
N ASP A 89 8.92 -14.80 20.72
CA ASP A 89 8.08 -14.69 19.53
C ASP A 89 8.85 -13.92 18.47
N ILE A 90 8.87 -14.45 17.25
CA ILE A 90 9.47 -13.82 16.08
C ILE A 90 8.42 -13.83 14.98
N ALA A 91 8.19 -12.70 14.35
CA ALA A 91 7.30 -12.58 13.21
C ALA A 91 7.98 -11.84 12.06
N TYR A 92 7.80 -12.34 10.87
CA TYR A 92 8.16 -11.67 9.63
C TYR A 92 6.89 -11.39 8.83
N THR A 93 6.71 -10.14 8.43
CA THR A 93 5.59 -9.72 7.58
C THR A 93 6.15 -9.05 6.33
N GLY A 94 5.63 -9.44 5.19
CA GLY A 94 6.00 -8.82 3.93
C GLY A 94 4.78 -8.48 3.08
N LYS A 95 4.94 -7.44 2.27
CA LYS A 95 3.96 -7.03 1.26
C LYS A 95 4.70 -6.67 -0.02
N TRP A 96 4.19 -7.15 -1.12
CA TRP A 96 4.52 -6.67 -2.44
C TRP A 96 3.24 -6.23 -3.13
N ASP A 97 3.24 -5.00 -3.60
CA ASP A 97 2.13 -4.38 -4.29
C ASP A 97 2.62 -3.80 -5.62
N LYS A 98 1.83 -4.01 -6.66
CA LYS A 98 2.02 -3.37 -7.95
C LYS A 98 0.70 -2.73 -8.37
N THR A 99 0.74 -1.45 -8.70
CA THR A 99 -0.41 -0.72 -9.23
C THR A 99 -0.01 -0.05 -10.53
N CYS A 100 -0.80 -0.28 -11.57
CA CYS A 100 -0.70 0.41 -12.85
C CYS A 100 -2.04 1.12 -13.10
N SER A 101 -2.01 2.41 -13.35
CA SER A 101 -3.22 3.17 -13.65
C SER A 101 -3.06 4.03 -14.89
N ASN A 102 -4.14 4.13 -15.64
CA ASN A 102 -4.29 5.04 -16.75
C ASN A 102 -5.47 5.96 -16.47
N SER A 103 -5.27 7.26 -16.63
CA SER A 103 -6.35 8.23 -16.62
C SER A 103 -6.37 9.03 -17.91
N HIS A 104 -7.56 9.43 -18.30
CA HIS A 104 -7.80 10.26 -19.45
C HIS A 104 -8.75 11.39 -19.06
N THR A 105 -8.33 12.61 -19.33
CA THR A 105 -9.10 13.82 -19.07
C THR A 105 -9.55 14.42 -20.39
N THR A 106 -10.82 14.79 -20.46
CA THR A 106 -11.44 15.45 -21.60
C THR A 106 -12.23 16.68 -21.13
N GLY A 107 -12.39 17.66 -21.99
CA GLY A 107 -13.08 18.91 -21.67
C GLY A 107 -12.27 20.11 -22.08
N SER A 108 -12.10 21.06 -21.18
CA SER A 108 -11.26 22.25 -21.39
C SER A 108 -9.77 21.91 -21.48
N SER A 109 -9.36 20.78 -20.94
CA SER A 109 -8.04 20.18 -21.15
C SER A 109 -8.17 18.76 -21.71
N ILE A 110 -7.18 18.31 -22.45
CA ILE A 110 -7.07 16.93 -22.92
C ILE A 110 -5.74 16.41 -22.41
N SER A 111 -5.78 15.38 -21.58
CA SER A 111 -4.56 14.77 -21.07
C SER A 111 -4.70 13.28 -20.83
N GLY A 112 -3.60 12.55 -21.03
CA GLY A 112 -3.44 11.17 -20.65
C GLY A 112 -2.38 11.07 -19.55
N MET A 113 -2.63 10.28 -18.52
CA MET A 113 -1.64 9.99 -17.49
C MET A 113 -1.51 8.49 -17.30
N HIS A 114 -0.28 8.04 -17.34
CA HIS A 114 0.09 6.68 -16.98
C HIS A 114 0.90 6.71 -15.69
N HIS A 115 0.52 5.87 -14.74
CA HIS A 115 1.20 5.78 -13.44
C HIS A 115 1.46 4.32 -13.09
N ASP A 116 2.73 3.99 -12.88
CA ASP A 116 3.22 2.71 -12.36
C ASP A 116 3.81 2.90 -10.98
N SER A 117 3.36 2.09 -10.03
CA SER A 117 3.86 2.08 -8.67
C SER A 117 4.13 0.65 -8.20
N HIS A 118 5.23 0.47 -7.52
CA HIS A 118 5.55 -0.74 -6.78
C HIS A 118 5.75 -0.41 -5.31
N GLU A 119 5.28 -1.25 -4.43
CA GLU A 119 5.50 -1.13 -2.99
C GLU A 119 6.09 -2.42 -2.45
N TYR A 120 7.14 -2.29 -1.69
CA TYR A 120 7.81 -3.39 -1.01
C TYR A 120 7.89 -3.05 0.47
N LEU A 121 7.30 -3.89 1.31
CA LEU A 121 7.36 -3.78 2.76
C LEU A 121 7.92 -5.10 3.33
N HIS A 122 8.91 -4.98 4.18
CA HIS A 122 9.45 -6.08 4.97
C HIS A 122 9.51 -5.61 6.43
N ASN A 123 8.93 -6.38 7.31
CA ASN A 123 8.94 -6.10 8.74
C ASN A 123 9.33 -7.37 9.51
N VAL A 124 10.26 -7.23 10.43
CA VAL A 124 10.64 -8.27 11.38
C VAL A 124 10.35 -7.76 12.78
N ASP A 125 9.57 -8.50 13.53
CA ASP A 125 9.27 -8.23 14.93
C ASP A 125 9.81 -9.36 15.80
N VAL A 126 10.44 -8.99 16.90
CA VAL A 126 10.94 -9.91 17.93
C VAL A 126 10.40 -9.45 19.28
N ASN A 127 9.72 -10.35 19.99
CA ASN A 127 9.26 -10.14 21.34
C ASN A 127 9.88 -11.21 22.24
N TYR A 128 10.55 -10.79 23.30
CA TYR A 128 11.22 -11.68 24.23
C TYR A 128 10.80 -11.38 25.67
N SER A 129 9.98 -12.26 26.24
CA SER A 129 9.53 -12.17 27.62
C SER A 129 10.40 -13.00 28.53
N LEU A 130 10.89 -12.40 29.61
CA LEU A 130 11.77 -12.98 30.63
C LEU A 130 11.01 -13.32 31.91
N PRO A 131 11.49 -14.33 32.70
CA PRO A 131 10.76 -14.84 33.88
C PRO A 131 10.50 -13.80 34.98
N PHE A 132 11.34 -12.77 35.07
CA PHE A 132 11.26 -11.70 36.08
C PHE A 132 10.40 -10.49 35.66
N GLY A 133 9.52 -10.66 34.65
CA GLY A 133 8.57 -9.64 34.22
C GLY A 133 9.14 -8.60 33.26
N LEU A 134 10.34 -8.79 32.74
CA LEU A 134 10.92 -7.95 31.70
C LEU A 134 10.51 -8.47 30.31
N THR A 135 10.00 -7.59 29.46
CA THR A 135 9.71 -7.86 28.05
C THR A 135 10.53 -6.92 27.16
N LEU A 136 11.27 -7.50 26.23
CA LEU A 136 12.06 -6.79 25.23
C LEU A 136 11.39 -6.93 23.88
N ASN A 137 11.13 -5.80 23.21
CA ASN A 137 10.58 -5.78 21.86
C ASN A 137 11.59 -5.12 20.93
N GLY A 138 11.81 -5.73 19.78
CA GLY A 138 12.58 -5.16 18.68
C GLY A 138 11.82 -5.28 17.39
N SER A 139 11.82 -4.25 16.58
CA SER A 139 11.29 -4.32 15.22
C SER A 139 12.20 -3.63 14.21
N TYR A 140 12.23 -4.19 13.01
CA TYR A 140 12.87 -3.61 11.86
C TYR A 140 11.89 -3.57 10.69
N THR A 141 11.73 -2.40 10.11
CA THR A 141 10.89 -2.21 8.91
C THR A 141 11.75 -1.66 7.78
N HIS A 142 11.69 -2.33 6.63
CA HIS A 142 12.21 -1.84 5.36
C HIS A 142 11.04 -1.59 4.41
N TYR A 143 10.89 -0.36 3.96
CA TYR A 143 9.88 0.06 3.00
C TYR A 143 10.55 0.69 1.79
N ARG A 144 10.09 0.32 0.60
CA ARG A 144 10.57 0.91 -0.66
C ARG A 144 9.41 1.04 -1.64
N THR A 145 9.26 2.21 -2.25
CA THR A 145 8.26 2.47 -3.28
C THR A 145 8.84 3.26 -4.45
N PRO A 146 9.29 2.59 -5.53
CA PRO A 146 9.55 3.24 -6.80
C PRO A 146 8.23 3.53 -7.52
N GLN A 147 8.13 4.71 -8.11
CA GLN A 147 6.97 5.17 -8.87
C GLN A 147 7.43 5.85 -10.15
N GLN A 148 6.68 5.65 -11.22
CA GLN A 148 6.84 6.35 -12.47
C GLN A 148 5.50 6.92 -12.92
N GLN A 149 5.50 8.16 -13.32
CA GLN A 149 4.34 8.86 -13.87
C GLN A 149 4.72 9.49 -15.19
N ILE A 150 3.92 9.24 -16.21
CA ILE A 150 4.04 9.83 -17.53
C ILE A 150 2.75 10.61 -17.77
N LEU A 151 2.87 11.87 -18.07
CA LEU A 151 1.76 12.77 -18.39
C LEU A 151 1.99 13.31 -19.80
N ASP A 152 0.99 13.09 -20.66
CA ASP A 152 0.89 13.68 -21.98
C ASP A 152 -0.38 14.53 -22.02
N GLY A 153 -0.28 15.80 -22.42
CA GLY A 153 -1.46 16.65 -22.40
C GLY A 153 -1.34 17.89 -23.26
N THR A 154 -2.51 18.35 -23.68
CA THR A 154 -2.69 19.58 -24.44
C THR A 154 -3.61 20.50 -23.65
N MET A 155 -3.15 21.69 -23.34
CA MET A 155 -3.94 22.70 -22.64
C MET A 155 -4.43 23.74 -23.64
N ILE A 156 -5.73 23.95 -23.70
CA ILE A 156 -6.36 25.01 -24.48
C ILE A 156 -6.66 26.16 -23.51
N VAL A 157 -5.91 27.25 -23.62
CA VAL A 157 -6.03 28.38 -22.67
C VAL A 157 -7.08 29.41 -23.12
N ASP A 158 -7.34 29.51 -24.40
CA ASP A 158 -8.32 30.45 -24.98
C ASP A 158 -8.61 30.05 -26.43
N GLU A 159 -9.78 30.45 -26.99
CA GLU A 159 -10.19 30.15 -28.37
C GLU A 159 -9.19 30.67 -29.44
N ASN A 160 -8.36 31.65 -29.08
CA ASN A 160 -7.34 32.25 -29.95
C ASN A 160 -5.89 31.83 -29.60
N THR A 161 -5.68 30.92 -28.63
CA THR A 161 -4.35 30.53 -28.21
C THR A 161 -3.98 29.17 -28.79
N THR A 162 -2.80 29.06 -29.36
CA THR A 162 -2.25 27.81 -29.86
C THR A 162 -2.17 26.80 -28.71
N ALA A 163 -2.76 25.62 -28.91
CA ALA A 163 -2.69 24.53 -27.97
C ALA A 163 -1.21 24.21 -27.61
N THR A 164 -0.90 24.21 -26.34
CA THR A 164 0.46 23.89 -25.85
C THR A 164 0.50 22.43 -25.45
N GLU A 165 1.30 21.64 -26.16
CA GLU A 165 1.61 20.25 -25.75
C GLU A 165 2.58 20.25 -24.58
N ARG A 166 2.28 19.41 -23.59
CA ARG A 166 3.15 19.16 -22.45
C ARG A 166 3.31 17.67 -22.25
N ASN A 167 4.55 17.23 -22.30
CA ASN A 167 4.94 15.87 -22.00
C ASN A 167 5.85 15.88 -20.78
N MET A 168 5.48 15.17 -19.73
CA MET A 168 6.22 15.15 -18.49
C MET A 168 6.38 13.70 -18.03
N THR A 169 7.61 13.34 -17.70
CA THR A 169 7.92 12.07 -17.02
C THR A 169 8.48 12.37 -15.65
N SER A 170 7.87 11.81 -14.62
CA SER A 170 8.33 11.91 -13.26
C SER A 170 8.64 10.52 -12.72
N CYS A 171 9.83 10.36 -12.16
CA CYS A 171 10.25 9.14 -11.47
C CYS A 171 10.60 9.49 -10.04
N SER A 172 10.01 8.79 -9.09
CA SER A 172 10.31 8.95 -7.67
C SER A 172 10.60 7.59 -7.02
N LYS A 173 11.41 7.62 -5.98
CA LYS A 173 11.72 6.44 -5.18
C LYS A 173 11.86 6.85 -3.74
N GLN A 174 11.05 6.27 -2.90
CA GLN A 174 11.18 6.41 -1.45
C GLN A 174 11.73 5.12 -0.86
N THR A 175 12.66 5.25 0.09
CA THR A 175 13.17 4.11 0.86
C THR A 175 13.23 4.52 2.33
N ILE A 176 12.64 3.72 3.20
CA ILE A 176 12.59 3.96 4.64
C ILE A 176 13.12 2.72 5.35
N ASN A 177 14.08 2.92 6.24
CA ASN A 177 14.53 1.90 7.19
C ASN A 177 14.22 2.41 8.60
N LYS A 178 13.46 1.63 9.37
CA LYS A 178 13.07 1.98 10.72
C LYS A 178 13.44 0.88 11.69
N TRP A 179 14.12 1.23 12.76
CA TRP A 179 14.38 0.38 13.90
C TRP A 179 13.59 0.89 15.10
N MET A 180 13.04 -0.01 15.88
CA MET A 180 12.35 0.31 17.12
C MET A 180 12.73 -0.73 18.18
N PHE A 181 13.06 -0.26 19.38
CA PHE A 181 13.35 -1.10 20.53
C PHE A 181 12.60 -0.57 21.74
N THR A 182 11.93 -1.44 22.48
CA THR A 182 11.29 -1.11 23.75
C THR A 182 11.63 -2.17 24.80
N ALA A 183 11.65 -1.76 26.05
CA ALA A 183 11.81 -2.64 27.20
C ALA A 183 10.75 -2.27 28.22
N ASP A 184 9.91 -3.22 28.58
CA ASP A 184 8.82 -3.06 29.53
C ASP A 184 9.04 -3.97 30.72
N GLN A 185 8.90 -3.43 31.94
CA GLN A 185 9.03 -4.23 33.17
C GLN A 185 7.77 -4.13 34.03
N THR A 186 7.23 -5.27 34.39
CA THR A 186 6.06 -5.40 35.26
C THR A 186 6.49 -5.97 36.60
N HIS A 187 6.24 -5.24 37.69
CA HIS A 187 6.39 -5.70 39.05
C HIS A 187 5.02 -5.95 39.67
N SER A 188 4.77 -7.15 40.21
CA SER A 188 3.65 -7.39 41.10
C SER A 188 4.05 -6.94 42.50
N LEU A 189 3.47 -5.86 42.99
CA LEU A 189 3.53 -5.53 44.42
C LEU A 189 2.65 -6.54 45.15
N ALA A 190 3.27 -7.47 45.89
CA ALA A 190 2.53 -8.33 46.81
C ALA A 190 2.00 -7.46 47.95
N HIS A 191 0.68 -7.43 48.09
CA HIS A 191 -0.02 -6.91 49.29
C HIS A 191 -0.15 -8.05 50.28
#